data_d8dbe2ca74940fa87a7e83988e774a2f
#
_entry.id   d8dbe2ca74940fa87a7e83988e774a2f
#
_cell.length_a   1.000
_cell.length_b   1.000
_cell.length_c   1.000
_cell.angle_alpha   90.00
_cell.angle_beta   90.00
_cell.angle_gamma   90.00
#
_symmetry.space_group_name_H-M   'P 1'
#
loop_
_entity.id
_entity.type
_entity.pdbx_description
1 polymer ?
#
loop_
_entity_poly.entity_id
_entity_poly.type
_entity_poly.pdbx_seq_one_letter_code
_entity_poly.pdbx_strand_id
1 'polypeptide(L)'
;FVRLQTIIREMNRLGMMVDLSHVSTGTMRHALEVSEAPVIFSHSSAYELCNSSRNVQDDMLKSLAKNGGLIMVNFYSKFLSCSENSTVHDAVAHINHIRRVAGIEHVGLGAGYDGINFTPKGLEDVSAYPTLFAELLGVGWSIEDLTKLAGGNFLRVMQQVEKVRDEKKAAGVKPYEDHPNFRSDDPYNCTSS
;
A
#
# COMPACT_ATOMS: atom_id res chain seq x y z
N PHE A 1 12.12 4.31 17.50
CA PHE A 1 11.89 2.99 16.85
C PHE A 1 10.98 2.09 17.69
N VAL A 2 11.19 1.91 19.00
CA VAL A 2 10.35 1.03 19.88
C VAL A 2 8.86 1.41 19.81
N ARG A 3 8.52 2.72 19.80
CA ARG A 3 7.13 3.20 19.73
C ARG A 3 6.43 2.80 18.42
N LEU A 4 7.11 2.87 17.28
CA LEU A 4 6.53 2.48 16.00
C LEU A 4 6.19 0.98 15.99
N GLN A 5 7.08 0.14 16.52
CA GLN A 5 6.84 -1.31 16.63
C GLN A 5 5.61 -1.63 17.48
N THR A 6 5.46 -0.94 18.63
CA THR A 6 4.30 -1.11 19.51
C THR A 6 3.00 -0.72 18.82
N ILE A 7 3.00 0.42 18.09
CA ILE A 7 1.82 0.86 17.32
C ILE A 7 1.43 -0.18 16.26
N ILE A 8 2.37 -0.70 15.50
CA ILE A 8 2.10 -1.70 14.46
C ILE A 8 1.53 -2.98 15.07
N ARG A 9 2.09 -3.46 16.19
CA ARG A 9 1.57 -4.63 16.89
C ARG A 9 0.16 -4.41 17.43
N GLU A 10 -0.13 -3.21 17.93
CA GLU A 10 -1.48 -2.86 18.38
C GLU A 10 -2.46 -2.76 17.21
N MET A 11 -2.05 -2.19 16.07
CA MET A 11 -2.85 -2.21 14.84
C MET A 11 -3.16 -3.66 14.42
N ASN A 12 -2.18 -4.55 14.44
CA ASN A 12 -2.39 -5.98 14.14
C ASN A 12 -3.38 -6.61 15.15
N ARG A 13 -3.28 -6.28 16.45
CA ARG A 13 -4.21 -6.77 17.46
C ARG A 13 -5.64 -6.30 17.22
N LEU A 14 -5.81 -5.07 16.76
CA LEU A 14 -7.11 -4.44 16.49
C LEU A 14 -7.70 -4.84 15.12
N GLY A 15 -6.92 -5.47 14.24
CA GLY A 15 -7.35 -5.75 12.87
C GLY A 15 -7.34 -4.51 11.97
N MET A 16 -6.42 -3.60 12.23
CA MET A 16 -6.21 -2.40 11.41
C MET A 16 -5.14 -2.65 10.36
N MET A 17 -5.42 -2.32 9.10
CA MET A 17 -4.42 -2.36 8.03
C MET A 17 -3.36 -1.29 8.24
N VAL A 18 -2.10 -1.68 8.15
CA VAL A 18 -0.95 -0.75 8.18
C VAL A 18 -0.69 -0.26 6.78
N ASP A 19 -0.86 1.05 6.53
CA ASP A 19 -0.58 1.68 5.25
C ASP A 19 0.81 2.31 5.25
N LEU A 20 1.64 1.93 4.29
CA LEU A 20 3.02 2.39 4.13
C LEU A 20 3.19 3.43 3.01
N SER A 21 2.11 3.90 2.38
CA SER A 21 2.19 5.06 1.50
C SER A 21 2.61 6.30 2.30
N HIS A 22 3.44 7.17 1.72
CA HIS A 22 4.01 8.38 2.34
C HIS A 22 5.10 8.19 3.41
N VAL A 23 5.52 6.98 3.71
CA VAL A 23 6.59 6.76 4.69
C VAL A 23 7.96 6.63 4.03
N SER A 24 9.03 6.84 4.80
CA SER A 24 10.40 6.63 4.31
C SER A 24 10.71 5.15 4.09
N THR A 25 11.66 4.84 3.22
CA THR A 25 12.12 3.44 2.98
C THR A 25 12.56 2.76 4.29
N GLY A 26 13.19 3.50 5.21
CA GLY A 26 13.55 2.96 6.53
C GLY A 26 12.32 2.55 7.35
N THR A 27 11.25 3.35 7.31
CA THR A 27 9.98 3.02 7.97
C THR A 27 9.30 1.83 7.31
N MET A 28 9.29 1.76 5.96
CA MET A 28 8.77 0.60 5.21
C MET A 28 9.44 -0.70 5.68
N ARG A 29 10.78 -0.72 5.73
CA ARG A 29 11.57 -1.87 6.14
C ARG A 29 11.20 -2.33 7.55
N HIS A 30 11.24 -1.41 8.52
CA HIS A 30 10.91 -1.74 9.91
C HIS A 30 9.46 -2.20 10.10
N ALA A 31 8.51 -1.60 9.36
CA ALA A 31 7.12 -2.03 9.44
C ALA A 31 6.92 -3.44 8.89
N LEU A 32 7.55 -3.77 7.76
CA LEU A 32 7.52 -5.11 7.16
C LEU A 32 8.18 -6.17 8.05
N GLU A 33 9.21 -5.80 8.83
CA GLU A 33 9.87 -6.68 9.80
C GLU A 33 9.01 -6.97 11.04
N VAL A 34 8.14 -6.05 11.43
CA VAL A 34 7.38 -6.11 12.69
C VAL A 34 5.95 -6.57 12.50
N SER A 35 5.33 -6.23 11.36
CA SER A 35 3.92 -6.54 11.14
C SER A 35 3.70 -8.04 10.98
N GLU A 36 2.83 -8.59 11.82
CA GLU A 36 2.36 -9.97 11.74
C GLU A 36 1.20 -10.14 10.75
N ALA A 37 0.55 -9.03 10.39
CA ALA A 37 -0.49 -8.98 9.38
C ALA A 37 0.06 -8.41 8.07
N PRO A 38 -0.56 -8.73 6.91
CA PRO A 38 -0.23 -8.08 5.65
C PRO A 38 -0.38 -6.56 5.74
N VAL A 39 0.56 -5.83 5.14
CA VAL A 39 0.52 -4.37 5.04
C VAL A 39 0.08 -3.92 3.65
N ILE A 40 -0.30 -2.66 3.50
CA ILE A 40 -0.65 -2.08 2.21
C ILE A 40 0.21 -0.87 1.88
N PHE A 41 0.33 -0.59 0.59
CA PHE A 41 0.62 0.73 0.05
C PHE A 41 -0.65 1.17 -0.68
N SER A 42 -1.42 2.06 -0.07
CA SER A 42 -2.74 2.44 -0.61
C SER A 42 -2.65 3.19 -1.93
N HIS A 43 -1.52 3.87 -2.21
CA HIS A 43 -1.30 4.62 -3.46
C HIS A 43 0.21 4.90 -3.67
N SER A 44 0.91 3.94 -4.22
CA SER A 44 2.34 4.02 -4.54
C SER A 44 2.65 3.26 -5.83
N SER A 45 3.70 3.65 -6.54
CA SER A 45 4.10 3.04 -7.81
C SER A 45 5.52 2.46 -7.72
N ALA A 46 6.10 1.99 -8.83
CA ALA A 46 7.42 1.36 -8.85
C ALA A 46 8.54 2.39 -9.00
N TYR A 47 9.51 2.36 -8.10
CA TYR A 47 10.67 3.27 -8.10
C TYR A 47 11.55 3.11 -9.33
N GLU A 48 11.73 1.88 -9.81
CA GLU A 48 12.58 1.56 -10.96
C GLU A 48 12.10 2.20 -12.28
N LEU A 49 10.82 2.56 -12.38
CA LEU A 49 10.26 3.24 -13.55
C LEU A 49 10.24 4.76 -13.38
N CYS A 50 10.11 5.24 -12.15
CA CYS A 50 10.20 6.66 -11.83
C CYS A 50 10.82 6.84 -10.44
N ASN A 51 12.02 7.42 -10.41
CA ASN A 51 12.80 7.67 -9.19
C ASN A 51 12.16 8.80 -8.35
N SER A 52 11.06 8.49 -7.70
CA SER A 52 10.37 9.34 -6.73
C SER A 52 10.40 8.69 -5.34
N SER A 53 10.61 9.48 -4.30
CA SER A 53 10.55 9.00 -2.91
C SER A 53 9.17 8.45 -2.51
N ARG A 54 8.13 8.71 -3.31
CA ARG A 54 6.78 8.18 -3.13
C ARG A 54 6.59 6.78 -3.71
N ASN A 55 7.52 6.34 -4.57
CA ASN A 55 7.53 5.03 -5.21
C ASN A 55 8.33 4.00 -4.41
N VAL A 56 8.02 2.73 -4.60
CA VAL A 56 8.53 1.61 -3.83
C VAL A 56 9.61 0.87 -4.61
N GLN A 57 10.76 0.66 -3.98
CA GLN A 57 11.93 -0.04 -4.55
C GLN A 57 11.67 -1.55 -4.67
N ASP A 58 12.33 -2.22 -5.60
CA ASP A 58 12.12 -3.65 -5.89
C ASP A 58 12.43 -4.57 -4.70
N ASP A 59 13.40 -4.23 -3.86
CA ASP A 59 13.69 -5.00 -2.64
C ASP A 59 12.55 -4.90 -1.61
N MET A 60 11.88 -3.75 -1.53
CA MET A 60 10.68 -3.55 -0.71
C MET A 60 9.46 -4.26 -1.30
N LEU A 61 9.30 -4.27 -2.64
CA LEU A 61 8.24 -5.05 -3.31
C LEU A 61 8.37 -6.55 -3.02
N LYS A 62 9.59 -7.08 -3.04
CA LYS A 62 9.87 -8.48 -2.68
C LYS A 62 9.58 -8.75 -1.19
N SER A 63 9.88 -7.80 -0.31
CA SER A 63 9.58 -7.91 1.12
C SER A 63 8.08 -7.83 1.38
N LEU A 64 7.36 -6.97 0.66
CA LEU A 64 5.90 -6.88 0.68
C LEU A 64 5.25 -8.21 0.26
N ALA A 65 5.76 -8.84 -0.81
CA ALA A 65 5.25 -10.14 -1.26
C ALA A 65 5.42 -11.23 -0.20
N LYS A 66 6.58 -11.27 0.49
CA LYS A 66 6.80 -12.19 1.62
C LYS A 66 5.87 -11.95 2.80
N ASN A 67 5.53 -10.69 3.07
CA ASN A 67 4.55 -10.31 4.11
C ASN A 67 3.10 -10.66 3.73
N GLY A 68 2.83 -10.94 2.45
CA GLY A 68 1.48 -11.17 1.94
C GLY A 68 0.70 -9.88 1.62
N GLY A 69 1.37 -8.75 1.66
CA GLY A 69 0.79 -7.43 1.47
C GLY A 69 0.41 -7.08 0.04
N LEU A 70 0.03 -5.82 -0.16
CA LEU A 70 -0.51 -5.29 -1.42
C LEU A 70 0.03 -3.89 -1.68
N ILE A 71 0.45 -3.61 -2.92
CA ILE A 71 0.69 -2.26 -3.40
C ILE A 71 -0.35 -1.87 -4.44
N MET A 72 -1.03 -0.75 -4.23
CA MET A 72 -2.04 -0.21 -5.13
C MET A 72 -1.43 0.94 -5.92
N VAL A 73 -1.37 0.76 -7.25
CA VAL A 73 -0.70 1.68 -8.16
C VAL A 73 -1.45 3.01 -8.21
N ASN A 74 -0.72 4.08 -7.97
CA ASN A 74 -1.23 5.44 -8.01
C ASN A 74 -1.18 6.00 -9.45
N PHE A 75 -2.07 6.94 -9.77
CA PHE A 75 -2.17 7.51 -11.12
C PHE A 75 -1.69 8.97 -11.21
N TYR A 76 -0.87 9.39 -10.26
CA TYR A 76 -0.25 10.71 -10.36
C TYR A 76 0.86 10.70 -11.41
N SER A 77 0.73 11.52 -12.47
CA SER A 77 1.68 11.56 -13.59
C SER A 77 3.13 11.73 -13.12
N LYS A 78 3.36 12.57 -12.10
CA LYS A 78 4.70 12.80 -11.54
C LYS A 78 5.33 11.57 -10.86
N PHE A 79 4.54 10.55 -10.52
CA PHE A 79 5.02 9.28 -9.95
C PHE A 79 5.01 8.14 -10.95
N LEU A 80 4.36 8.31 -12.12
CA LEU A 80 4.38 7.34 -13.20
C LEU A 80 5.51 7.62 -14.19
N SER A 81 5.59 8.84 -14.69
CA SER A 81 6.54 9.24 -15.73
C SER A 81 7.67 10.18 -15.24
N CYS A 82 7.68 10.53 -13.94
CA CYS A 82 8.55 11.59 -13.39
C CYS A 82 8.33 12.97 -14.06
N SER A 83 7.18 13.18 -14.69
CA SER A 83 6.78 14.42 -15.36
C SER A 83 5.30 14.74 -15.13
N GLU A 84 4.82 15.86 -15.62
CA GLU A 84 3.39 16.22 -15.56
C GLU A 84 2.55 15.49 -16.61
N ASN A 85 3.21 14.91 -17.62
CA ASN A 85 2.57 14.21 -18.73
C ASN A 85 2.80 12.71 -18.60
N SER A 86 1.71 11.96 -18.59
CA SER A 86 1.70 10.50 -18.63
C SER A 86 0.46 10.00 -19.39
N THR A 87 0.39 8.72 -19.65
CA THR A 87 -0.71 8.05 -20.32
C THR A 87 -1.12 6.80 -19.57
N VAL A 88 -2.23 6.20 -19.95
CA VAL A 88 -2.66 4.88 -19.45
C VAL A 88 -1.54 3.83 -19.55
N HIS A 89 -0.70 3.91 -20.59
CA HIS A 89 0.40 2.95 -20.79
C HIS A 89 1.50 3.07 -19.73
N ASP A 90 1.73 4.26 -19.16
CA ASP A 90 2.65 4.43 -18.03
C ASP A 90 2.11 3.71 -16.79
N ALA A 91 0.80 3.81 -16.52
CA ALA A 91 0.17 3.05 -15.45
C ALA A 91 0.26 1.53 -15.69
N VAL A 92 -0.01 1.07 -16.93
CA VAL A 92 0.14 -0.33 -17.34
C VAL A 92 1.58 -0.81 -17.12
N ALA A 93 2.58 0.01 -17.43
CA ALA A 93 3.99 -0.33 -17.23
C ALA A 93 4.30 -0.56 -15.73
N HIS A 94 3.83 0.33 -14.84
CA HIS A 94 4.00 0.17 -13.39
C HIS A 94 3.29 -1.08 -12.86
N ILE A 95 2.06 -1.33 -13.28
CA ILE A 95 1.29 -2.52 -12.89
C ILE A 95 2.03 -3.80 -13.33
N ASN A 96 2.52 -3.84 -14.56
CA ASN A 96 3.29 -4.98 -15.08
C ASN A 96 4.63 -5.16 -14.37
N HIS A 97 5.33 -4.07 -14.02
CA HIS A 97 6.58 -4.15 -13.27
C HIS A 97 6.34 -4.77 -11.89
N ILE A 98 5.36 -4.27 -11.15
CA ILE A 98 5.02 -4.78 -9.82
C ILE A 98 4.57 -6.24 -9.90
N ARG A 99 3.71 -6.60 -10.88
CA ARG A 99 3.33 -8.00 -11.12
C ARG A 99 4.54 -8.91 -11.33
N ARG A 100 5.53 -8.45 -12.10
CA ARG A 100 6.76 -9.21 -12.39
C ARG A 100 7.63 -9.39 -11.15
N VAL A 101 7.75 -8.37 -10.30
CA VAL A 101 8.65 -8.35 -9.13
C VAL A 101 8.03 -9.01 -7.90
N ALA A 102 6.77 -8.68 -7.61
CA ALA A 102 6.07 -9.13 -6.40
C ALA A 102 5.06 -10.27 -6.66
N GLY A 103 4.56 -10.39 -7.88
CA GLY A 103 3.51 -11.34 -8.24
C GLY A 103 2.13 -10.72 -8.32
N ILE A 104 1.22 -11.41 -9.03
CA ILE A 104 -0.16 -10.94 -9.28
C ILE A 104 -0.97 -10.73 -8.00
N GLU A 105 -0.69 -11.49 -6.95
CA GLU A 105 -1.41 -11.41 -5.66
C GLU A 105 -1.11 -10.10 -4.89
N HIS A 106 -0.10 -9.33 -5.32
CA HIS A 106 0.45 -8.21 -4.57
C HIS A 106 0.29 -6.86 -5.26
N VAL A 107 -0.51 -6.79 -6.34
CA VAL A 107 -0.77 -5.55 -7.09
C VAL A 107 -2.25 -5.22 -7.11
N GLY A 108 -2.57 -3.93 -6.98
CA GLY A 108 -3.92 -3.37 -7.00
C GLY A 108 -3.93 -1.96 -7.60
N LEU A 109 -5.09 -1.29 -7.53
CA LEU A 109 -5.30 0.07 -8.04
C LEU A 109 -5.62 1.02 -6.88
N GLY A 110 -4.86 2.11 -6.77
CA GLY A 110 -5.04 3.15 -5.76
C GLY A 110 -4.80 4.53 -6.36
N ALA A 111 -5.66 4.93 -7.30
CA ALA A 111 -5.47 6.09 -8.17
C ALA A 111 -5.09 7.39 -7.47
N GLY A 112 -5.76 7.71 -6.34
CA GLY A 112 -5.50 8.92 -5.57
C GLY A 112 -6.09 10.20 -6.18
N TYR A 113 -7.14 10.10 -7.00
CA TYR A 113 -7.69 11.21 -7.78
C TYR A 113 -8.01 12.48 -6.98
N ASP A 114 -8.52 12.34 -5.76
CA ASP A 114 -8.88 13.50 -4.93
C ASP A 114 -7.65 14.27 -4.39
N GLY A 115 -6.46 13.70 -4.50
CA GLY A 115 -5.21 14.27 -4.00
C GLY A 115 -4.19 14.65 -5.07
N ILE A 116 -4.54 14.59 -6.37
CA ILE A 116 -3.62 14.80 -7.48
C ILE A 116 -4.16 15.83 -8.47
N ASN A 117 -3.25 16.57 -9.12
CA ASN A 117 -3.59 17.62 -10.08
C ASN A 117 -3.12 17.30 -11.53
N PHE A 118 -2.44 16.16 -11.73
CA PHE A 118 -2.01 15.69 -13.04
C PHE A 118 -2.32 14.19 -13.15
N THR A 119 -3.28 13.86 -14.01
CA THR A 119 -3.71 12.49 -14.30
C THR A 119 -3.17 12.00 -15.63
N PRO A 120 -2.98 10.69 -15.84
CA PRO A 120 -2.58 10.16 -17.14
C PRO A 120 -3.67 10.38 -18.18
N LYS A 121 -3.27 10.69 -19.41
CA LYS A 121 -4.19 10.68 -20.55
C LYS A 121 -4.78 9.28 -20.72
N GLY A 122 -6.12 9.19 -20.73
CA GLY A 122 -6.86 7.93 -20.78
C GLY A 122 -7.11 7.29 -19.41
N LEU A 123 -6.75 7.99 -18.31
CA LEU A 123 -7.06 7.63 -16.92
C LEU A 123 -7.37 8.89 -16.09
N GLU A 124 -8.16 9.80 -16.63
CA GLU A 124 -8.48 11.08 -16.02
C GLU A 124 -9.32 10.93 -14.74
N ASP A 125 -10.17 9.92 -14.69
CA ASP A 125 -11.03 9.59 -13.55
C ASP A 125 -11.44 8.11 -13.56
N VAL A 126 -12.29 7.69 -12.61
CA VAL A 126 -12.74 6.29 -12.45
C VAL A 126 -13.51 5.75 -13.65
N SER A 127 -14.13 6.59 -14.49
CA SER A 127 -14.85 6.16 -15.68
C SER A 127 -13.93 5.59 -16.75
N ALA A 128 -12.62 5.89 -16.67
CA ALA A 128 -11.59 5.39 -17.58
C ALA A 128 -11.02 4.00 -17.20
N TYR A 129 -11.41 3.41 -16.06
CA TYR A 129 -10.96 2.08 -15.65
C TYR A 129 -11.22 0.98 -16.68
N PRO A 130 -12.37 0.96 -17.42
CA PRO A 130 -12.54 -0.01 -18.51
C PRO A 130 -11.44 0.05 -19.56
N THR A 131 -10.92 1.25 -19.88
CA THR A 131 -9.80 1.44 -20.81
C THR A 131 -8.53 0.80 -20.25
N LEU A 132 -8.20 1.02 -18.96
CA LEU A 132 -7.06 0.38 -18.32
C LEU A 132 -7.16 -1.15 -18.38
N PHE A 133 -8.33 -1.72 -18.10
CA PHE A 133 -8.52 -3.18 -18.16
C PHE A 133 -8.42 -3.70 -19.60
N ALA A 134 -8.89 -2.95 -20.60
CA ALA A 134 -8.74 -3.31 -22.01
C ALA A 134 -7.25 -3.33 -22.43
N GLU A 135 -6.46 -2.34 -22.01
CA GLU A 135 -5.01 -2.30 -22.25
C GLU A 135 -4.30 -3.48 -21.60
N LEU A 136 -4.63 -3.82 -20.35
CA LEU A 136 -4.06 -4.96 -19.65
C LEU A 136 -4.42 -6.29 -20.33
N LEU A 137 -5.67 -6.48 -20.78
CA LEU A 137 -6.07 -7.61 -21.61
C LEU A 137 -5.26 -7.70 -22.90
N GLY A 138 -5.06 -6.55 -23.56
CA GLY A 138 -4.27 -6.44 -24.79
C GLY A 138 -2.81 -6.89 -24.64
N VAL A 139 -2.24 -6.77 -23.43
CA VAL A 139 -0.88 -7.24 -23.10
C VAL A 139 -0.85 -8.60 -22.39
N GLY A 140 -1.93 -9.36 -22.45
CA GLY A 140 -1.97 -10.78 -22.05
C GLY A 140 -2.38 -11.05 -20.59
N TRP A 141 -3.07 -10.12 -19.93
CA TRP A 141 -3.66 -10.41 -18.63
C TRP A 141 -4.91 -11.29 -18.80
N SER A 142 -5.08 -12.27 -17.92
CA SER A 142 -6.30 -13.07 -17.85
C SER A 142 -7.42 -12.34 -17.10
N ILE A 143 -8.65 -12.79 -17.30
CA ILE A 143 -9.80 -12.29 -16.52
C ILE A 143 -9.59 -12.54 -15.01
N GLU A 144 -8.99 -13.68 -14.64
CA GLU A 144 -8.66 -13.99 -13.26
C GLU A 144 -7.66 -12.96 -12.69
N ASP A 145 -6.60 -12.64 -13.42
CA ASP A 145 -5.61 -11.64 -13.02
C ASP A 145 -6.26 -10.25 -12.85
N LEU A 146 -7.13 -9.86 -13.76
CA LEU A 146 -7.87 -8.60 -13.68
C LEU A 146 -8.83 -8.55 -12.50
N THR A 147 -9.47 -9.67 -12.15
CA THR A 147 -10.33 -9.78 -10.97
C THR A 147 -9.52 -9.56 -9.68
N LYS A 148 -8.31 -10.14 -9.61
CA LYS A 148 -7.39 -9.91 -8.49
C LYS A 148 -6.98 -8.43 -8.39
N LEU A 149 -6.58 -7.83 -9.52
CA LEU A 149 -6.18 -6.43 -9.60
C LEU A 149 -7.31 -5.47 -9.22
N ALA A 150 -8.54 -5.75 -9.69
CA ALA A 150 -9.72 -4.89 -9.50
C ALA A 150 -10.15 -4.76 -8.02
N GLY A 151 -9.83 -5.75 -7.18
CA GLY A 151 -10.19 -5.71 -5.76
C GLY A 151 -10.00 -7.03 -5.02
N GLY A 152 -9.88 -8.16 -5.73
CA GLY A 152 -9.72 -9.48 -5.10
C GLY A 152 -8.51 -9.52 -4.16
N ASN A 153 -7.39 -8.93 -4.55
CA ASN A 153 -6.19 -8.86 -3.71
C ASN A 153 -6.42 -8.00 -2.45
N PHE A 154 -7.17 -6.90 -2.55
CA PHE A 154 -7.49 -6.07 -1.39
C PHE A 154 -8.38 -6.83 -0.39
N LEU A 155 -9.41 -7.52 -0.88
CA LEU A 155 -10.28 -8.35 -0.03
C LEU A 155 -9.50 -9.47 0.66
N ARG A 156 -8.57 -10.11 -0.05
CA ARG A 156 -7.66 -11.11 0.54
C ARG A 156 -6.83 -10.52 1.68
N VAL A 157 -6.22 -9.36 1.48
CA VAL A 157 -5.43 -8.68 2.53
C VAL A 157 -6.31 -8.33 3.73
N MET A 158 -7.49 -7.77 3.50
CA MET A 158 -8.45 -7.44 4.56
C MET A 158 -8.80 -8.68 5.40
N GLN A 159 -9.16 -9.79 4.75
CA GLN A 159 -9.46 -11.06 5.44
C GLN A 159 -8.28 -11.58 6.25
N GLN A 160 -7.05 -11.45 5.75
CA GLN A 160 -5.85 -11.88 6.48
C GLN A 160 -5.59 -10.99 7.71
N VAL A 161 -5.79 -9.67 7.61
CA VAL A 161 -5.67 -8.75 8.75
C VAL A 161 -6.72 -9.08 9.82
N GLU A 162 -7.95 -9.35 9.42
CA GLU A 162 -9.02 -9.78 10.33
C GLU A 162 -8.70 -11.13 11.01
N LYS A 163 -8.15 -12.07 10.25
CA LYS A 163 -7.71 -13.35 10.79
C LYS A 163 -6.65 -13.18 11.89
N VAL A 164 -5.62 -12.35 11.66
CA VAL A 164 -4.60 -12.05 12.67
C VAL A 164 -5.22 -11.43 13.93
N ARG A 165 -6.18 -10.51 13.78
CA ARG A 165 -6.99 -9.96 14.89
C ARG A 165 -7.65 -11.07 15.70
N ASP A 166 -8.34 -11.97 15.02
CA ASP A 166 -9.13 -13.02 15.69
C ASP A 166 -8.22 -14.04 16.37
N GLU A 167 -7.09 -14.39 15.80
CA GLU A 167 -6.05 -15.21 16.41
C GLU A 167 -5.49 -14.58 17.69
N LYS A 168 -5.16 -13.27 17.65
CA LYS A 168 -4.67 -12.52 18.82
C LYS A 168 -5.75 -12.42 19.92
N LYS A 169 -7.00 -12.22 19.53
CA LYS A 169 -8.14 -12.21 20.45
C LYS A 169 -8.30 -13.56 21.13
N ALA A 170 -8.26 -14.66 20.38
CA ALA A 170 -8.35 -16.03 20.90
C ALA A 170 -7.17 -16.36 21.84
N ALA A 171 -5.98 -15.85 21.55
CA ALA A 171 -4.79 -15.98 22.40
C ALA A 171 -4.80 -15.08 23.65
N GLY A 172 -5.83 -14.24 23.84
CA GLY A 172 -5.97 -13.35 24.98
C GLY A 172 -4.92 -12.23 25.03
N VAL A 173 -4.37 -11.83 23.87
CA VAL A 173 -3.38 -10.74 23.79
C VAL A 173 -4.00 -9.45 24.32
N LYS A 174 -3.35 -8.86 25.33
CA LYS A 174 -3.82 -7.62 25.98
C LYS A 174 -3.49 -6.38 25.12
N PRO A 175 -4.28 -5.30 25.25
CA PRO A 175 -3.93 -4.00 24.68
C PRO A 175 -2.56 -3.52 25.17
N TYR A 176 -1.85 -2.81 24.31
CA TYR A 176 -0.61 -2.12 24.67
C TYR A 176 -0.97 -0.80 25.39
N GLU A 177 -1.19 -0.89 26.70
CA GLU A 177 -1.62 0.25 27.54
C GLU A 177 -0.45 1.03 28.16
N ASP A 178 0.79 0.72 27.79
CA ASP A 178 1.96 1.49 28.22
C ASP A 178 1.91 2.90 27.62
N HIS A 179 1.07 3.73 28.20
CA HIS A 179 1.13 5.16 27.93
C HIS A 179 2.52 5.65 28.31
N PRO A 180 3.24 6.30 27.40
CA PRO A 180 4.43 7.03 27.82
C PRO A 180 3.95 7.99 28.92
N ASN A 181 4.59 7.94 30.08
CA ASN A 181 4.34 8.91 31.13
C ASN A 181 4.27 10.29 30.50
N PHE A 182 3.14 10.97 30.66
CA PHE A 182 2.99 12.34 30.19
C PHE A 182 4.19 13.10 30.75
N ARG A 183 5.01 13.64 29.87
CA ARG A 183 6.06 14.54 30.30
C ARG A 183 5.37 15.73 30.91
N SER A 184 5.59 16.00 32.19
CA SER A 184 5.10 17.23 32.87
C SER A 184 5.64 18.51 32.22
N ASP A 185 6.60 18.37 31.29
CA ASP A 185 7.27 19.42 30.51
C ASP A 185 6.89 19.42 29.03
N ASP A 186 5.80 18.78 28.63
CA ASP A 186 5.33 18.83 27.24
C ASP A 186 4.92 20.26 26.87
N PRO A 187 5.69 20.95 26.01
CA PRO A 187 5.44 22.36 25.66
C PRO A 187 4.12 22.56 24.90
N TYR A 188 3.52 21.48 24.37
CA TYR A 188 2.30 21.53 23.55
C TYR A 188 1.06 21.10 24.30
N ASN A 189 1.18 20.64 25.56
CA ASN A 189 0.08 20.24 26.43
C ASN A 189 -1.05 19.47 25.70
N CYS A 190 -0.68 18.52 24.84
CA CYS A 190 -1.61 17.72 24.04
C CYS A 190 -2.32 16.72 24.96
N THR A 191 -3.31 17.17 25.70
CA THR A 191 -4.24 16.33 26.44
C THR A 191 -5.54 16.22 25.67
N SER A 192 -5.97 15.00 25.36
CA SER A 192 -7.36 14.76 24.98
C SER A 192 -8.21 14.88 26.23
N SER A 193 -8.97 15.98 26.35
CA SER A 193 -10.07 16.11 27.32
C SER A 193 -11.26 15.27 26.90
#